data_4813b05e5037ef92f50654f03dd8803f
#
_entry.id   4813b05e5037ef92f50654f03dd8803f
#
_cell.length_a   1.000
_cell.length_b   1.000
_cell.length_c   1.000
_cell.angle_alpha   90.00
_cell.angle_beta   90.00
_cell.angle_gamma   90.00
#
_symmetry.space_group_name_H-M   'P 1'
#
loop_
_entity.id
_entity.type
_entity.pdbx_description
1 polymer ?
#
loop_
_entity_poly.entity_id
_entity_poly.type
_entity_poly.pdbx_seq_one_letter_code
_entity_poly.pdbx_strand_id
1 'polypeptide(L)'
;IRKANLDIVDAKNIAEAIKKIDLNDGPKLHTISMSFNDNLKDEGVIAILNQIPKETSVIAFVECGITDKAGEAIIEWANLKEVKNLNGIYIEGNSFSKEMEQKFDQLRANNPNLTVLSEWASESFKEMVKKSYN
;
A
#
# COMPACT_ATOMS: atom_id res chain seq x y z
N ILE A 1 -9.17 0.75 -5.88
CA ILE A 1 -9.99 1.98 -5.95
C ILE A 1 -9.07 3.19 -5.83
N ARG A 2 -8.89 3.91 -6.91
CA ARG A 2 -7.94 5.03 -6.97
C ARG A 2 -8.66 6.34 -7.24
N LYS A 3 -8.14 7.43 -6.66
CA LYS A 3 -8.63 8.80 -6.88
C LYS A 3 -10.16 8.94 -6.68
N ALA A 4 -10.66 8.37 -5.58
CA ALA A 4 -12.09 8.35 -5.26
C ALA A 4 -12.44 9.19 -4.02
N ASN A 5 -11.49 9.99 -3.54
CA ASN A 5 -11.64 10.82 -2.34
C ASN A 5 -12.10 10.02 -1.11
N LEU A 6 -11.54 8.82 -0.95
CA LEU A 6 -11.85 7.94 0.17
C LEU A 6 -11.25 8.48 1.49
N ASP A 7 -11.99 8.30 2.55
CA ASP A 7 -11.55 8.66 3.91
C ASP A 7 -11.42 7.41 4.81
N ILE A 8 -11.21 7.64 6.10
CA ILE A 8 -11.04 6.57 7.09
C ILE A 8 -12.30 5.69 7.21
N VAL A 9 -13.50 6.28 7.09
CA VAL A 9 -14.76 5.53 7.16
C VAL A 9 -14.89 4.61 5.96
N ASP A 10 -14.59 5.12 4.78
CA ASP A 10 -14.58 4.33 3.54
C ASP A 10 -13.57 3.19 3.64
N ALA A 11 -12.37 3.46 4.18
CA ALA A 11 -11.33 2.46 4.36
C ALA A 11 -11.81 1.30 5.25
N LYS A 12 -12.50 1.60 6.34
CA LYS A 12 -13.07 0.57 7.24
C LYS A 12 -14.13 -0.26 6.55
N ASN A 13 -14.98 0.36 5.74
CA ASN A 13 -16.00 -0.34 4.96
C ASN A 13 -15.36 -1.25 3.89
N ILE A 14 -14.31 -0.77 3.23
CA ILE A 14 -13.55 -1.55 2.25
C ILE A 14 -12.87 -2.74 2.92
N ALA A 15 -12.26 -2.52 4.08
CA ALA A 15 -11.62 -3.58 4.86
C ALA A 15 -12.62 -4.70 5.23
N GLU A 16 -13.82 -4.33 5.68
CA GLU A 16 -14.88 -5.30 5.97
C GLU A 16 -15.33 -6.06 4.71
N ALA A 17 -15.42 -5.38 3.58
CA ALA A 17 -15.77 -6.02 2.31
C ALA A 17 -14.71 -7.04 1.88
N ILE A 18 -13.42 -6.68 1.99
CA ILE A 18 -12.30 -7.59 1.69
C ILE A 18 -12.35 -8.81 2.59
N LYS A 19 -12.56 -8.61 3.89
CA LYS A 19 -12.69 -9.70 4.87
C LYS A 19 -13.81 -10.66 4.50
N LYS A 20 -14.97 -10.14 4.10
CA LYS A 20 -16.12 -10.98 3.69
C LYS A 20 -15.83 -11.78 2.43
N ILE A 21 -15.16 -11.20 1.46
CA ILE A 21 -14.74 -11.91 0.24
C ILE A 21 -13.83 -13.07 0.58
N ASP A 22 -12.85 -12.86 1.44
CA ASP A 22 -11.91 -13.89 1.86
C ASP A 22 -12.58 -15.00 2.66
N LEU A 23 -13.42 -14.66 3.64
CA LEU A 23 -14.16 -15.62 4.48
C LEU A 23 -15.14 -16.49 3.67
N ASN A 24 -15.70 -15.96 2.61
CA ASN A 24 -16.67 -16.67 1.76
C ASN A 24 -16.04 -17.35 0.55
N ASP A 25 -14.72 -17.51 0.57
CA ASP A 25 -13.95 -18.15 -0.51
C ASP A 25 -14.23 -17.50 -1.87
N GLY A 26 -14.34 -16.17 -1.87
CA GLY A 26 -14.58 -15.37 -3.07
C GLY A 26 -13.34 -15.25 -3.97
N PRO A 27 -13.40 -14.39 -4.99
CA PRO A 27 -12.27 -14.19 -5.90
C PRO A 27 -11.00 -13.82 -5.16
N LYS A 28 -9.87 -14.41 -5.57
CA LYS A 28 -8.56 -14.06 -4.99
C LYS A 28 -8.13 -12.68 -5.46
N LEU A 29 -7.80 -11.82 -4.50
CA LEU A 29 -7.30 -10.47 -4.79
C LEU A 29 -5.77 -10.53 -4.85
N HIS A 30 -5.21 -10.26 -6.02
CA HIS A 30 -3.76 -10.27 -6.25
C HIS A 30 -3.13 -8.88 -6.19
N THR A 31 -3.91 -7.86 -6.51
CA THR A 31 -3.46 -6.46 -6.50
C THR A 31 -4.46 -5.60 -5.75
N ILE A 32 -3.97 -4.87 -4.79
CA ILE A 32 -4.75 -3.88 -4.04
C ILE A 32 -4.13 -2.52 -4.31
N SER A 33 -4.94 -1.61 -4.86
CA SER A 33 -4.52 -0.23 -5.07
C SER A 33 -5.58 0.74 -4.57
N MET A 34 -5.18 1.59 -3.62
CA MET A 34 -6.00 2.68 -3.08
C MET A 34 -5.34 4.04 -3.33
N SER A 35 -4.47 4.11 -4.33
CA SER A 35 -3.63 5.28 -4.59
C SER A 35 -4.45 6.54 -4.88
N PHE A 36 -3.88 7.70 -4.53
CA PHE A 36 -4.47 9.01 -4.72
C PHE A 36 -5.77 9.23 -3.92
N ASN A 37 -5.75 8.75 -2.67
CA ASN A 37 -6.80 8.98 -1.69
C ASN A 37 -6.15 9.53 -0.41
N ASP A 38 -5.73 10.80 -0.42
CA ASP A 38 -4.92 11.44 0.65
C ASP A 38 -5.63 11.50 1.99
N ASN A 39 -6.94 11.32 2.02
CA ASN A 39 -7.71 11.31 3.25
C ASN A 39 -7.79 9.94 3.93
N LEU A 40 -7.20 8.89 3.34
CA LEU A 40 -7.08 7.59 4.01
C LEU A 40 -6.24 7.68 5.26
N LYS A 41 -5.09 8.34 5.17
CA LYS A 41 -4.12 8.51 6.27
C LYS A 41 -3.63 7.15 6.79
N ASP A 42 -2.81 7.18 7.82
CA ASP A 42 -2.26 5.96 8.43
C ASP A 42 -3.35 5.00 8.88
N GLU A 43 -4.37 5.52 9.57
CA GLU A 43 -5.44 4.71 10.11
C GLU A 43 -6.21 3.96 9.01
N GLY A 44 -6.53 4.64 7.92
CA GLY A 44 -7.26 4.03 6.80
C GLY A 44 -6.44 2.96 6.09
N VAL A 45 -5.17 3.24 5.82
CA VAL A 45 -4.27 2.30 5.17
C VAL A 45 -4.04 1.06 6.04
N ILE A 46 -3.81 1.25 7.35
CA ILE A 46 -3.62 0.14 8.29
C ILE A 46 -4.88 -0.74 8.38
N ALA A 47 -6.07 -0.13 8.40
CA ALA A 47 -7.33 -0.88 8.43
C ALA A 47 -7.46 -1.80 7.21
N ILE A 48 -7.14 -1.30 6.01
CA ILE A 48 -7.17 -2.08 4.78
C ILE A 48 -6.08 -3.16 4.81
N LEU A 49 -4.86 -2.79 5.17
CA LEU A 49 -3.71 -3.68 5.21
C LEU A 49 -3.97 -4.90 6.10
N ASN A 50 -4.65 -4.71 7.23
CA ASN A 50 -4.97 -5.80 8.16
C ASN A 50 -5.93 -6.84 7.58
N GLN A 51 -6.65 -6.53 6.50
CA GLN A 51 -7.60 -7.43 5.86
C GLN A 51 -7.15 -7.92 4.49
N ILE A 52 -6.04 -7.42 3.95
CA ILE A 52 -5.54 -7.85 2.64
C ILE A 52 -5.15 -9.33 2.71
N PRO A 53 -5.57 -10.16 1.72
CA PRO A 53 -5.16 -11.56 1.65
C PRO A 53 -3.64 -11.72 1.61
N LYS A 54 -3.12 -12.72 2.29
CA LYS A 54 -1.66 -12.98 2.37
C LYS A 54 -1.07 -13.41 1.01
N GLU A 55 -1.90 -13.80 0.07
CA GLU A 55 -1.51 -14.17 -1.30
C GLU A 55 -1.34 -12.95 -2.23
N THR A 56 -1.62 -11.75 -1.74
CA THR A 56 -1.52 -10.52 -2.53
C THR A 56 -0.10 -10.31 -3.06
N SER A 57 -0.01 -9.99 -4.34
CA SER A 57 1.27 -9.79 -5.04
C SER A 57 1.71 -8.34 -5.06
N VAL A 58 0.76 -7.40 -5.12
CA VAL A 58 1.04 -5.97 -5.25
C VAL A 58 0.13 -5.17 -4.33
N ILE A 59 0.73 -4.27 -3.56
CA ILE A 59 0.00 -3.26 -2.80
C ILE A 59 0.44 -1.86 -3.23
N ALA A 60 -0.52 -0.95 -3.35
CA ALA A 60 -0.25 0.42 -3.78
C ALA A 60 -1.06 1.43 -2.98
N PHE A 61 -0.36 2.30 -2.27
CA PHE A 61 -0.92 3.39 -1.48
C PHE A 61 -0.20 4.70 -1.80
N VAL A 62 -0.07 5.00 -3.09
CA VAL A 62 0.61 6.21 -3.58
C VAL A 62 -0.24 7.43 -3.21
N GLU A 63 0.40 8.45 -2.65
CA GLU A 63 -0.29 9.69 -2.22
C GLU A 63 -1.58 9.42 -1.42
N CYS A 64 -1.45 8.64 -0.35
CA CYS A 64 -2.56 8.34 0.57
C CYS A 64 -2.48 9.10 1.90
N GLY A 65 -1.58 10.06 2.02
CA GLY A 65 -1.42 10.86 3.25
C GLY A 65 -0.85 10.07 4.41
N ILE A 66 -0.02 9.06 4.14
CA ILE A 66 0.56 8.20 5.18
C ILE A 66 1.94 8.68 5.63
N THR A 67 2.28 8.28 6.84
CA THR A 67 3.54 8.61 7.51
C THR A 67 4.23 7.32 7.98
N ASP A 68 5.24 7.47 8.80
CA ASP A 68 6.02 6.34 9.33
C ASP A 68 5.17 5.27 10.03
N LYS A 69 4.04 5.65 10.63
CA LYS A 69 3.15 4.70 11.30
C LYS A 69 2.64 3.63 10.32
N ALA A 70 2.13 4.04 9.17
CA ALA A 70 1.72 3.10 8.12
C ALA A 70 2.94 2.42 7.49
N GLY A 71 4.05 3.14 7.34
CA GLY A 71 5.31 2.56 6.84
C GLY A 71 5.75 1.36 7.66
N GLU A 72 5.73 1.48 8.98
CA GLU A 72 6.06 0.36 9.89
C GLU A 72 5.09 -0.81 9.70
N ALA A 73 3.80 -0.53 9.62
CA ALA A 73 2.78 -1.57 9.42
C ALA A 73 2.98 -2.31 8.10
N ILE A 74 3.34 -1.59 7.03
CA ILE A 74 3.62 -2.18 5.72
C ILE A 74 4.83 -3.12 5.80
N ILE A 75 5.91 -2.69 6.46
CA ILE A 75 7.10 -3.53 6.63
C ILE A 75 6.78 -4.80 7.45
N GLU A 76 6.05 -4.65 8.55
CA GLU A 76 5.62 -5.80 9.36
C GLU A 76 4.80 -6.79 8.54
N TRP A 77 3.84 -6.28 7.77
CA TRP A 77 3.01 -7.12 6.92
C TRP A 77 3.84 -7.85 5.85
N ALA A 78 4.75 -7.13 5.19
CA ALA A 78 5.62 -7.71 4.17
C ALA A 78 6.54 -8.82 4.70
N ASN A 79 6.87 -8.77 5.99
CA ASN A 79 7.75 -9.74 6.63
C ASN A 79 7.00 -10.94 7.26
N LEU A 80 5.67 -10.99 7.17
CA LEU A 80 4.92 -12.15 7.65
C LEU A 80 5.26 -13.39 6.84
N LYS A 81 5.36 -14.54 7.50
CA LYS A 81 5.68 -15.82 6.86
C LYS A 81 4.68 -16.21 5.78
N GLU A 82 3.42 -15.85 5.98
CA GLU A 82 2.31 -16.17 5.07
C GLU A 82 2.34 -15.31 3.79
N VAL A 83 3.04 -14.18 3.81
CA VAL A 83 3.16 -13.28 2.67
C VAL A 83 4.32 -13.75 1.79
N LYS A 84 4.03 -14.61 0.83
CA LYS A 84 5.04 -15.27 -0.01
C LYS A 84 5.06 -14.80 -1.46
N ASN A 85 3.97 -14.16 -1.90
CA ASN A 85 3.79 -13.80 -3.30
C ASN A 85 4.01 -12.31 -3.57
N LEU A 86 4.34 -11.53 -2.54
CA LEU A 86 4.52 -10.09 -2.66
C LEU A 86 5.71 -9.76 -3.53
N ASN A 87 5.50 -8.99 -4.60
CA ASN A 87 6.55 -8.53 -5.50
C ASN A 87 6.56 -7.02 -5.74
N GLY A 88 5.55 -6.30 -5.28
CA GLY A 88 5.50 -4.85 -5.46
C GLY A 88 4.82 -4.11 -4.30
N ILE A 89 5.50 -3.08 -3.80
CA ILE A 89 4.99 -2.11 -2.82
C ILE A 89 5.21 -0.72 -3.42
N TYR A 90 4.12 -0.01 -3.70
CA TYR A 90 4.14 1.33 -4.31
C TYR A 90 3.54 2.32 -3.33
N ILE A 91 4.38 3.17 -2.75
CA ILE A 91 4.01 4.10 -1.69
C ILE A 91 4.62 5.50 -1.87
N GLU A 92 4.85 5.87 -3.13
CA GLU A 92 5.42 7.18 -3.47
C GLU A 92 4.48 8.32 -3.06
N GLY A 93 5.04 9.50 -2.85
CA GLY A 93 4.26 10.71 -2.58
C GLY A 93 3.66 10.80 -1.18
N ASN A 94 4.17 10.04 -0.24
CA ASN A 94 3.78 10.09 1.17
C ASN A 94 4.87 10.79 2.02
N SER A 95 4.68 10.88 3.33
CA SER A 95 5.55 11.65 4.22
C SER A 95 6.33 10.74 5.16
N PHE A 96 7.38 10.08 4.63
CA PHE A 96 8.25 9.23 5.42
C PHE A 96 9.50 9.97 5.89
N SER A 97 9.95 9.66 7.11
CA SER A 97 11.22 10.16 7.64
C SER A 97 12.40 9.48 6.96
N LYS A 98 13.61 10.06 7.17
CA LYS A 98 14.85 9.43 6.72
C LYS A 98 15.05 8.05 7.34
N GLU A 99 14.70 7.91 8.61
CA GLU A 99 14.79 6.65 9.34
C GLU A 99 13.87 5.60 8.72
N MET A 100 12.68 6.00 8.30
CA MET A 100 11.74 5.10 7.62
C MET A 100 12.26 4.70 6.25
N GLU A 101 12.82 5.64 5.49
CA GLU A 101 13.43 5.33 4.19
C GLU A 101 14.59 4.34 4.31
N GLN A 102 15.38 4.42 5.39
CA GLN A 102 16.42 3.43 5.69
C GLN A 102 15.84 2.05 5.94
N LYS A 103 14.69 1.96 6.60
CA LYS A 103 13.97 0.68 6.80
C LYS A 103 13.46 0.11 5.49
N PHE A 104 12.98 0.95 4.58
CA PHE A 104 12.61 0.50 3.23
C PHE A 104 13.83 0.00 2.46
N ASP A 105 14.99 0.67 2.58
CA ASP A 105 16.25 0.20 1.99
C ASP A 105 16.63 -1.19 2.53
N GLN A 106 16.46 -1.40 3.83
CA GLN A 106 16.73 -2.68 4.47
C GLN A 106 15.78 -3.77 3.93
N LEU A 107 14.50 -3.43 3.75
CA LEU A 107 13.52 -4.35 3.19
C LEU A 107 13.91 -4.74 1.76
N ARG A 108 14.35 -3.78 0.94
CA ARG A 108 14.84 -4.03 -0.42
C ARG A 108 16.06 -4.97 -0.42
N ALA A 109 17.01 -4.69 0.47
CA ALA A 109 18.24 -5.49 0.58
C ALA A 109 17.96 -6.95 0.96
N ASN A 110 17.00 -7.16 1.85
CA ASN A 110 16.61 -8.49 2.33
C ASN A 110 15.71 -9.25 1.35
N ASN A 111 15.12 -8.55 0.36
CA ASN A 111 14.17 -9.13 -0.59
C ASN A 111 14.47 -8.65 -2.01
N PRO A 112 15.51 -9.21 -2.67
CA PRO A 112 15.95 -8.71 -3.98
C PRO A 112 14.89 -8.75 -5.08
N ASN A 113 13.89 -9.62 -4.94
CA ASN A 113 12.81 -9.77 -5.92
C ASN A 113 11.60 -8.88 -5.61
N LEU A 114 11.64 -8.13 -4.50
CA LEU A 114 10.58 -7.22 -4.10
C LEU A 114 10.91 -5.81 -4.56
N THR A 115 10.02 -5.22 -5.36
CA THR A 115 10.10 -3.81 -5.74
C THR A 115 9.43 -2.97 -4.65
N VAL A 116 10.15 -2.03 -4.06
CA VAL A 116 9.61 -1.08 -3.08
C VAL A 116 9.92 0.32 -3.58
N LEU A 117 8.90 1.05 -4.01
CA LEU A 117 9.02 2.44 -4.45
C LEU A 117 8.36 3.35 -3.43
N SER A 118 9.17 4.12 -2.72
CA SER A 118 8.73 5.05 -1.67
C SER A 118 8.91 6.52 -2.05
N GLU A 119 9.65 6.80 -3.11
CA GLU A 119 9.89 8.14 -3.64
C GLU A 119 9.64 8.17 -5.14
N TRP A 120 9.17 9.32 -5.64
CA TRP A 120 9.02 9.52 -7.07
C TRP A 120 10.38 9.50 -7.75
N ALA A 121 10.50 8.78 -8.87
CA ALA A 121 11.74 8.71 -9.66
C ALA A 121 12.12 10.08 -10.25
N SER A 122 11.09 10.88 -10.63
CA SER A 122 11.28 12.26 -11.12
C SER A 122 9.94 12.99 -11.10
N GLU A 123 9.96 14.32 -11.15
CA GLU A 123 8.74 15.13 -11.27
C GLU A 123 8.00 14.84 -12.57
N SER A 124 8.71 14.64 -13.67
CA SER A 124 8.07 14.31 -14.95
C SER A 124 7.37 12.95 -14.92
N PHE A 125 7.96 11.96 -14.26
CA PHE A 125 7.32 10.65 -14.07
C PHE A 125 6.06 10.76 -13.20
N LYS A 126 6.16 11.54 -12.10
CA LYS A 126 5.03 11.82 -11.20
C LYS A 126 3.85 12.44 -11.98
N GLU A 127 4.12 13.46 -12.78
CA GLU A 127 3.10 14.13 -13.58
C GLU A 127 2.48 13.17 -14.62
N MET A 128 3.29 12.34 -15.25
CA MET A 128 2.82 11.34 -16.20
C MET A 128 1.86 10.35 -15.53
N VAL A 129 2.23 9.82 -14.35
CA VAL A 129 1.38 8.89 -13.59
C VAL A 129 0.08 9.55 -13.18
N LYS A 130 0.11 10.77 -12.66
CA LYS A 130 -1.10 11.52 -12.27
C LYS A 130 -2.05 11.73 -13.44
N LYS A 131 -1.54 12.08 -14.61
CA LYS A 131 -2.35 12.26 -15.82
C LYS A 131 -3.06 10.99 -16.26
N SER A 132 -2.46 9.82 -16.02
CA SER A 132 -3.05 8.54 -16.42
C SER A 132 -4.36 8.21 -15.68
N TYR A 133 -4.66 8.92 -14.57
CA TYR A 133 -5.86 8.72 -13.76
C TYR A 133 -6.92 9.81 -13.99
N ASN A 134 -6.67 10.71 -14.91
CA ASN A 134 -7.65 11.76 -15.24
C ASN A 134 -8.53 11.32 -16.46
#